data_7f509041e07b052fe8bf9a2cb178af50
#
_entry.id   7f509041e07b052fe8bf9a2cb178af50
#
_cell.length_a   1.000
_cell.length_b   1.000
_cell.length_c   1.000
_cell.angle_alpha   90.00
_cell.angle_beta   90.00
_cell.angle_gamma   90.00
#
_symmetry.space_group_name_H-M   'P 1'
#
loop_
_entity.id
_entity.type
_entity.pdbx_description
1 polymer ?
#
loop_
_entity_poly.entity_id
_entity_poly.type
_entity_poly.pdbx_seq_one_letter_code
_entity_poly.pdbx_strand_id
1 'polypeptide(L)'
;MIYRSKAPLRIGLAGGGTDVSPYSDLYGGAILNATVSLYAHATIEPTDEPQIVLRALDRNQTLRYELQSELPIDGVLDLHKGIYNHVVSQFGPIESGF
;
A
#
# COMPACT_ATOMS: atom_id res chain seq x y z
N MET A 1 -9.61 11.71 -14.36
CA MET A 1 -8.91 12.52 -13.31
C MET A 1 -7.84 11.64 -12.69
N ILE A 2 -6.65 12.17 -12.48
CA ILE A 2 -5.52 11.44 -11.87
C ILE A 2 -5.40 11.88 -10.41
N TYR A 3 -5.35 10.91 -9.50
CA TYR A 3 -5.15 11.14 -8.07
C TYR A 3 -3.72 10.76 -7.68
N ARG A 4 -3.05 11.63 -6.96
CA ARG A 4 -1.67 11.38 -6.51
C ARG A 4 -1.51 11.69 -5.05
N SER A 5 -0.89 10.78 -4.32
CA SER A 5 -0.47 10.97 -2.94
C SER A 5 1.05 10.89 -2.81
N LYS A 6 1.58 11.55 -1.78
CA LYS A 6 2.98 11.39 -1.38
C LYS A 6 3.08 11.32 0.14
N ALA A 7 4.04 10.54 0.61
CA ALA A 7 4.35 10.44 2.03
C ALA A 7 5.87 10.52 2.23
N PRO A 8 6.36 11.28 3.22
CA PRO A 8 7.79 11.32 3.50
C PRO A 8 8.25 9.96 4.04
N LEU A 9 9.45 9.56 3.65
CA LEU A 9 10.14 8.46 4.27
C LEU A 9 10.64 8.88 5.66
N ARG A 10 10.90 7.91 6.53
CA ARG A 10 11.39 8.15 7.88
C ARG A 10 12.59 7.29 8.20
N ILE A 11 13.40 7.76 9.13
CA ILE A 11 14.51 7.02 9.73
C ILE A 11 14.13 6.70 11.16
N GLY A 12 14.15 5.43 11.54
CA GLY A 12 14.04 4.99 12.93
C GLY A 12 15.35 5.23 13.66
N LEU A 13 15.34 6.06 14.69
CA LEU A 13 16.54 6.41 15.47
C LEU A 13 16.68 5.53 16.70
N ALA A 14 15.60 5.19 17.38
CA ALA A 14 15.57 4.37 18.58
C ALA A 14 14.19 3.75 18.82
N GLY A 15 14.14 2.66 19.59
CA GLY A 15 12.92 2.05 20.09
C GLY A 15 12.21 1.12 19.15
N GLY A 16 12.74 0.83 17.95
CA GLY A 16 12.14 -0.07 16.99
C GLY A 16 11.87 -1.46 17.57
N GLY A 17 10.66 -1.98 17.35
CA GLY A 17 10.19 -3.25 17.92
C GLY A 17 9.49 -3.12 19.27
N THR A 18 9.62 -2.02 19.99
CA THR A 18 8.92 -1.81 21.25
C THR A 18 7.43 -1.52 21.06
N ASP A 19 7.02 -1.18 19.85
CA ASP A 19 5.64 -0.89 19.42
C ASP A 19 4.89 -2.12 18.90
N VAL A 20 5.51 -3.30 18.95
CA VAL A 20 4.94 -4.55 18.43
C VAL A 20 4.56 -5.47 19.58
N SER A 21 3.38 -6.11 19.47
CA SER A 21 2.95 -7.17 20.38
C SER A 21 3.92 -8.38 20.34
N PRO A 22 4.19 -9.03 21.50
CA PRO A 22 3.61 -8.82 22.80
C PRO A 22 4.34 -7.78 23.67
N TYR A 23 5.45 -7.20 23.20
CA TYR A 23 6.25 -6.28 24.01
C TYR A 23 5.46 -5.02 24.39
N SER A 24 4.81 -4.38 23.41
CA SER A 24 3.99 -3.18 23.64
C SER A 24 2.84 -3.42 24.62
N ASP A 25 2.27 -4.62 24.61
CA ASP A 25 1.14 -4.99 25.48
C ASP A 25 1.56 -5.14 26.94
N LEU A 26 2.78 -5.60 27.16
CA LEU A 26 3.31 -5.91 28.50
C LEU A 26 4.06 -4.72 29.13
N TYR A 27 4.78 -3.97 28.34
CA TYR A 27 5.74 -2.96 28.82
C TYR A 27 5.50 -1.56 28.27
N GLY A 28 4.55 -1.41 27.36
CA GLY A 28 4.42 -0.20 26.55
C GLY A 28 5.53 -0.08 25.51
N GLY A 29 5.38 0.84 24.56
CA GLY A 29 6.36 1.09 23.53
C GLY A 29 6.64 2.56 23.34
N ALA A 30 7.87 2.90 22.92
CA ALA A 30 8.25 4.25 22.56
C ALA A 30 9.25 4.20 21.39
N ILE A 31 8.95 4.97 20.34
CA ILE A 31 9.79 5.07 19.15
C ILE A 31 10.20 6.53 18.95
N LEU A 32 11.48 6.72 18.63
CA LEU A 32 11.99 7.97 18.12
C LEU A 32 12.31 7.80 16.63
N ASN A 33 11.67 8.59 15.78
CA ASN A 33 11.97 8.63 14.35
C ASN A 33 11.96 10.07 13.82
N ALA A 34 12.55 10.24 12.64
CA ALA A 34 12.56 11.51 11.93
C ALA A 34 12.13 11.27 10.47
N THR A 35 11.34 12.18 9.92
CA THR A 35 11.07 12.19 8.48
C THR A 35 12.25 12.79 7.72
N VAL A 36 12.42 12.36 6.48
CA VAL A 36 13.46 12.86 5.57
C VAL A 36 12.82 13.44 4.31
N SER A 37 13.57 14.24 3.56
CA SER A 37 13.08 14.90 2.33
C SER A 37 13.07 13.96 1.11
N LEU A 38 12.84 12.68 1.35
CA LEU A 38 12.55 11.68 0.32
C LEU A 38 11.11 11.21 0.48
N TYR A 39 10.44 10.98 -0.63
CA TYR A 39 9.00 10.70 -0.64
C TYR A 39 8.68 9.42 -1.41
N ALA A 40 7.78 8.63 -0.86
CA ALA A 40 7.07 7.62 -1.59
C ALA A 40 5.86 8.27 -2.29
N HIS A 41 5.58 7.85 -3.51
CA HIS A 41 4.46 8.34 -4.30
C HIS A 41 3.56 7.18 -4.72
N ALA A 42 2.25 7.42 -4.69
CA ALA A 42 1.26 6.54 -5.29
C ALA A 42 0.34 7.38 -6.19
N THR A 43 0.03 6.83 -7.36
CA THR A 43 -0.86 7.47 -8.33
C THR A 43 -1.95 6.49 -8.73
N ILE A 44 -3.20 6.96 -8.76
CA ILE A 44 -4.35 6.22 -9.25
C ILE A 44 -4.95 6.98 -10.42
N GLU A 45 -5.12 6.29 -11.53
CA GLU A 45 -5.75 6.80 -12.75
C GLU A 45 -6.95 5.90 -13.09
N PRO A 46 -8.18 6.35 -12.79
CA PRO A 46 -9.39 5.63 -13.18
C PRO A 46 -9.51 5.54 -14.71
N THR A 47 -9.96 4.40 -15.20
CA THR A 47 -10.18 4.14 -16.63
C THR A 47 -11.58 3.58 -16.87
N ASP A 48 -12.08 3.72 -18.11
CA ASP A 48 -13.34 3.10 -18.52
C ASP A 48 -13.16 1.61 -18.90
N GLU A 49 -11.92 1.15 -18.98
CA GLU A 49 -11.63 -0.27 -19.22
C GLU A 49 -11.84 -1.07 -17.92
N PRO A 50 -12.50 -2.24 -17.97
CA PRO A 50 -12.74 -3.06 -16.80
C PRO A 50 -11.50 -3.86 -16.38
N GLN A 51 -10.40 -3.18 -16.18
CA GLN A 51 -9.10 -3.77 -15.84
C GLN A 51 -8.47 -3.09 -14.63
N ILE A 52 -7.78 -3.88 -13.82
CA ILE A 52 -6.92 -3.42 -12.73
C ILE A 52 -5.48 -3.52 -13.22
N VAL A 53 -4.78 -2.38 -13.28
CA VAL A 53 -3.37 -2.33 -13.67
C VAL A 53 -2.53 -1.87 -12.48
N LEU A 54 -1.73 -2.76 -11.94
CA LEU A 54 -0.79 -2.48 -10.86
C LEU A 54 0.60 -2.29 -11.43
N ARG A 55 1.22 -1.14 -11.18
CA ARG A 55 2.55 -0.81 -11.68
C ARG A 55 3.49 -0.36 -10.55
N ALA A 56 4.58 -1.09 -10.35
CA ALA A 56 5.67 -0.71 -9.47
C ALA A 56 6.85 -0.22 -10.32
N LEU A 57 7.05 1.09 -10.36
CA LEU A 57 8.07 1.71 -11.22
C LEU A 57 9.50 1.38 -10.75
N ASP A 58 9.71 1.34 -9.45
CA ASP A 58 10.98 0.99 -8.80
C ASP A 58 11.42 -0.47 -9.08
N ARG A 59 10.46 -1.34 -9.35
CA ARG A 59 10.70 -2.75 -9.68
C ARG A 59 10.59 -3.07 -11.16
N ASN A 60 10.18 -2.10 -11.96
CA ASN A 60 9.84 -2.31 -13.38
C ASN A 60 8.86 -3.47 -13.60
N GLN A 61 7.88 -3.58 -12.70
CA GLN A 61 6.86 -4.63 -12.73
C GLN A 61 5.49 -4.04 -13.04
N THR A 62 4.74 -4.71 -13.90
CA THR A 62 3.35 -4.38 -14.21
C THR A 62 2.53 -5.66 -14.23
N LEU A 63 1.45 -5.67 -13.47
CA LEU A 63 0.45 -6.74 -13.47
C LEU A 63 -0.87 -6.20 -13.99
N ARG A 64 -1.61 -7.05 -14.68
CA ARG A 64 -2.94 -6.74 -15.20
C ARG A 64 -3.91 -7.83 -14.79
N TYR A 65 -5.06 -7.42 -14.32
CA TYR A 65 -6.15 -8.31 -13.94
C TYR A 65 -7.45 -7.79 -14.54
N GLU A 66 -8.37 -8.69 -14.82
CA GLU A 66 -9.76 -8.30 -15.02
C GLU A 66 -10.32 -7.75 -13.70
N LEU A 67 -11.33 -6.91 -13.81
CA LEU A 67 -11.99 -6.34 -12.64
C LEU A 67 -12.62 -7.45 -11.79
N GLN A 68 -12.18 -7.60 -10.57
CA GLN A 68 -12.60 -8.65 -9.64
C GLN A 68 -12.53 -8.15 -8.20
N SER A 69 -13.26 -8.82 -7.31
CA SER A 69 -13.38 -8.40 -5.90
C SER A 69 -12.17 -8.76 -5.05
N GLU A 70 -11.33 -9.68 -5.48
CA GLU A 70 -10.16 -10.12 -4.73
C GLU A 70 -9.02 -10.48 -5.68
N LEU A 71 -7.82 -9.96 -5.41
CA LEU A 71 -6.59 -10.28 -6.13
C LEU A 71 -5.79 -11.35 -5.39
N PRO A 72 -5.15 -12.29 -6.10
CA PRO A 72 -4.36 -13.35 -5.48
C PRO A 72 -3.11 -12.80 -4.80
N ILE A 73 -2.82 -13.26 -3.59
CA ILE A 73 -1.57 -12.97 -2.88
C ILE A 73 -0.60 -14.11 -3.20
N ASP A 74 0.38 -13.86 -4.03
CA ASP A 74 1.24 -14.87 -4.64
C ASP A 74 2.75 -14.54 -4.62
N GLY A 75 3.14 -13.50 -3.88
CA GLY A 75 4.52 -13.04 -3.76
C GLY A 75 4.91 -11.93 -4.73
N VAL A 76 4.02 -11.53 -5.66
CA VAL A 76 4.30 -10.49 -6.65
C VAL A 76 3.40 -9.29 -6.43
N LEU A 77 3.97 -8.14 -6.10
CA LEU A 77 3.25 -6.90 -5.77
C LEU A 77 2.15 -7.09 -4.69
N ASP A 78 2.40 -7.93 -3.71
CA ASP A 78 1.41 -8.31 -2.71
C ASP A 78 0.95 -7.13 -1.85
N LEU A 79 1.79 -6.12 -1.65
CA LEU A 79 1.39 -4.90 -0.94
C LEU A 79 0.28 -4.17 -1.71
N HIS A 80 0.42 -4.00 -3.02
CA HIS A 80 -0.59 -3.36 -3.87
C HIS A 80 -1.90 -4.16 -3.85
N LYS A 81 -1.80 -5.48 -4.02
CA LYS A 81 -2.96 -6.40 -4.00
C LYS A 81 -3.65 -6.42 -2.64
N GLY A 82 -2.87 -6.47 -1.57
CA GLY A 82 -3.40 -6.45 -0.21
C GLY A 82 -4.14 -5.15 0.10
N ILE A 83 -3.63 -4.01 -0.35
CA ILE A 83 -4.33 -2.72 -0.21
C ILE A 83 -5.64 -2.75 -1.02
N TYR A 84 -5.60 -3.21 -2.27
CA TYR A 84 -6.80 -3.36 -3.10
C TYR A 84 -7.85 -4.22 -2.39
N ASN A 85 -7.48 -5.43 -1.98
CA ASN A 85 -8.37 -6.36 -1.31
C ASN A 85 -8.95 -5.75 -0.02
N HIS A 86 -8.13 -5.03 0.74
CA HIS A 86 -8.59 -4.34 1.95
C HIS A 86 -9.62 -3.25 1.63
N VAL A 87 -9.37 -2.42 0.63
CA VAL A 87 -10.30 -1.36 0.21
C VAL A 87 -11.61 -1.96 -0.25
N VAL A 88 -11.59 -2.99 -1.08
CA VAL A 88 -12.80 -3.67 -1.56
C VAL A 88 -13.58 -4.29 -0.39
N SER A 89 -12.89 -4.87 0.58
CA SER A 89 -13.55 -5.45 1.77
C SER A 89 -14.25 -4.41 2.64
N GLN A 90 -13.74 -3.18 2.68
CA GLN A 90 -14.30 -2.10 3.51
C GLN A 90 -15.40 -1.29 2.80
N PHE A 91 -15.26 -1.07 1.51
CA PHE A 91 -16.10 -0.13 0.75
C PHE A 91 -16.95 -0.80 -0.33
N GLY A 92 -16.76 -2.10 -0.55
CA GLY A 92 -17.46 -2.85 -1.59
C GLY A 92 -16.70 -2.91 -2.92
N PRO A 93 -17.26 -3.62 -3.91
CA PRO A 93 -16.61 -3.82 -5.21
C PRO A 93 -16.38 -2.50 -5.94
N ILE A 94 -15.26 -2.43 -6.67
CA ILE A 94 -14.96 -1.31 -7.55
C ILE A 94 -15.61 -1.60 -8.91
N GLU A 95 -16.34 -0.62 -9.44
CA GLU A 95 -17.14 -0.77 -10.66
C GLU A 95 -16.40 -0.34 -11.94
N SER A 96 -15.29 0.39 -11.81
CA SER A 96 -14.47 0.84 -12.94
C SER A 96 -13.00 0.44 -12.75
N GLY A 97 -12.29 0.28 -13.85
CA GLY A 97 -10.87 -0.02 -13.81
C GLY A 97 -9.97 1.16 -13.41
N PHE A 98 -8.72 0.91 -13.16
CA PHE A 98 -7.70 1.90 -12.87
C PHE A 98 -6.30 1.36 -13.14
#